data_f253b71e6191929b3dd4c9f8ccf646d3
#
_entry.id   f253b71e6191929b3dd4c9f8ccf646d3
#
_cell.length_a   1.000
_cell.length_b   1.000
_cell.length_c   1.000
_cell.angle_alpha   90.00
_cell.angle_beta   90.00
_cell.angle_gamma   90.00
#
_symmetry.space_group_name_H-M   'P 1'
#
loop_
_entity.id
_entity.type
_entity.pdbx_description
1 polymer ?
#
loop_
_entity_poly.entity_id
_entity_poly.type
_entity_poly.pdbx_seq_one_letter_code
_entity_poly.pdbx_strand_id
1 'polypeptide(L)'
;LKGGPINTIAEGIFVPMQKGINGIGTYINNKSDHFQTLSQVQEENKKQQDKINALMTENSTLKLEQYELDNLRKLYELDQKYPSYKKVGARVIAKDAGNWFSTFVIDKGKNDGIKVDMNVIAGGGLVGIVTHVGKSSSTVRAIIDDKNKVSAMLLSTSDNCMIEGNLKTLTEKQAIEFSILKDEKNMAAVGDQV
;
A
#
# COMPACT_ATOMS: atom_id res chain seq x y z
N LEU A 1 -84.31 -39.32 26.42
CA LEU A 1 -83.46 -40.51 26.37
C LEU A 1 -82.09 -40.16 26.89
N LYS A 2 -81.74 -40.61 28.12
CA LYS A 2 -80.43 -40.40 28.73
C LYS A 2 -79.37 -41.18 27.93
N GLY A 3 -78.38 -40.49 27.43
CA GLY A 3 -77.23 -41.06 26.75
C GLY A 3 -76.51 -42.04 27.65
N GLY A 4 -76.25 -43.28 27.15
CA GLY A 4 -75.58 -44.36 27.89
C GLY A 4 -74.08 -44.08 28.12
N PRO A 5 -73.39 -44.88 28.92
CA PRO A 5 -72.00 -44.68 29.35
C PRO A 5 -70.98 -44.60 28.21
N ILE A 6 -71.33 -44.94 27.02
CA ILE A 6 -70.48 -44.90 25.81
C ILE A 6 -70.14 -43.45 25.40
N ASN A 7 -71.04 -42.48 25.58
CA ASN A 7 -70.83 -41.09 25.20
C ASN A 7 -69.79 -40.42 26.13
N THR A 8 -69.78 -40.80 27.42
CA THR A 8 -68.87 -40.25 28.40
C THR A 8 -67.45 -40.70 28.22
N ILE A 9 -67.24 -41.93 27.68
CA ILE A 9 -65.91 -42.47 27.37
C ILE A 9 -65.35 -41.82 26.07
N ALA A 10 -66.21 -41.55 25.10
CA ALA A 10 -65.84 -40.91 23.87
C ALA A 10 -65.37 -39.42 24.10
N GLU A 11 -66.07 -38.70 24.95
CA GLU A 11 -65.70 -37.33 25.29
C GLU A 11 -64.44 -37.24 26.18
N GLY A 12 -64.23 -38.26 27.06
CA GLY A 12 -63.09 -38.28 27.99
C GLY A 12 -61.77 -38.64 27.30
N ILE A 13 -61.77 -39.39 26.22
CA ILE A 13 -60.53 -39.90 25.55
C ILE A 13 -60.28 -39.22 24.21
N PHE A 14 -61.34 -38.98 23.40
CA PHE A 14 -61.17 -38.42 22.06
C PHE A 14 -60.82 -36.94 22.05
N VAL A 15 -61.40 -36.13 22.96
CA VAL A 15 -61.12 -34.68 23.01
C VAL A 15 -59.73 -34.34 23.47
N PRO A 16 -59.15 -34.97 24.50
CA PRO A 16 -57.77 -34.69 24.87
C PRO A 16 -56.76 -35.19 23.83
N MET A 17 -57.06 -36.29 23.11
CA MET A 17 -56.20 -36.81 22.04
C MET A 17 -56.15 -35.89 20.84
N GLN A 18 -57.29 -35.30 20.41
CA GLN A 18 -57.33 -34.27 19.37
C GLN A 18 -56.59 -32.98 19.75
N LYS A 19 -56.68 -32.55 21.02
CA LYS A 19 -55.91 -31.38 21.49
C LYS A 19 -54.41 -31.67 21.53
N GLY A 20 -53.99 -32.90 21.85
CA GLY A 20 -52.61 -33.33 21.81
C GLY A 20 -52.04 -33.36 20.40
N ILE A 21 -52.76 -33.87 19.44
CA ILE A 21 -52.36 -33.96 18.01
C ILE A 21 -52.24 -32.54 17.41
N ASN A 22 -53.18 -31.65 17.69
CA ASN A 22 -53.14 -30.28 17.20
C ASN A 22 -51.97 -29.50 17.84
N GLY A 23 -51.65 -29.74 19.13
CA GLY A 23 -50.51 -29.11 19.79
C GLY A 23 -49.15 -29.56 19.22
N ILE A 24 -49.03 -30.84 18.87
CA ILE A 24 -47.84 -31.37 18.24
C ILE A 24 -47.70 -30.85 16.78
N GLY A 25 -48.77 -30.79 16.03
CA GLY A 25 -48.75 -30.25 14.66
C GLY A 25 -48.32 -28.79 14.61
N THR A 26 -48.81 -27.92 15.49
CA THR A 26 -48.42 -26.51 15.57
C THR A 26 -46.98 -26.33 16.06
N TYR A 27 -46.52 -27.20 16.95
CA TYR A 27 -45.13 -27.16 17.43
C TYR A 27 -44.14 -27.56 16.33
N ILE A 28 -44.46 -28.55 15.51
CA ILE A 28 -43.62 -28.99 14.40
C ILE A 28 -43.63 -27.95 13.27
N ASN A 29 -44.77 -27.36 12.91
CA ASN A 29 -44.81 -26.29 11.92
C ASN A 29 -43.99 -25.07 12.34
N ASN A 30 -44.16 -24.61 13.58
CA ASN A 30 -43.37 -23.47 14.05
C ASN A 30 -41.85 -23.74 14.09
N LYS A 31 -41.43 -24.99 14.34
CA LYS A 31 -40.00 -25.35 14.25
C LYS A 31 -39.52 -25.41 12.80
N SER A 32 -40.34 -25.90 11.88
CA SER A 32 -40.01 -25.95 10.46
C SER A 32 -39.83 -24.55 9.86
N ASP A 33 -40.70 -23.61 10.19
CA ASP A 33 -40.61 -22.22 9.75
C ASP A 33 -39.34 -21.54 10.33
N HIS A 34 -39.00 -21.84 11.59
CA HIS A 34 -37.78 -21.33 12.21
C HIS A 34 -36.52 -21.88 11.56
N PHE A 35 -36.49 -23.14 11.16
CA PHE A 35 -35.33 -23.72 10.47
C PHE A 35 -35.18 -23.17 9.06
N GLN A 36 -36.29 -22.93 8.33
CA GLN A 36 -36.25 -22.28 7.01
C GLN A 36 -35.74 -20.83 7.11
N THR A 37 -36.23 -20.08 8.08
CA THR A 37 -35.78 -18.71 8.33
C THR A 37 -34.29 -18.65 8.71
N LEU A 38 -33.83 -19.56 9.55
CA LEU A 38 -32.40 -19.63 9.94
C LEU A 38 -31.50 -19.97 8.76
N SER A 39 -31.90 -20.94 7.92
CA SER A 39 -31.18 -21.31 6.70
C SER A 39 -31.12 -20.15 5.70
N GLN A 40 -32.21 -19.41 5.51
CA GLN A 40 -32.25 -18.23 4.65
C GLN A 40 -31.35 -17.13 5.16
N VAL A 41 -31.35 -16.85 6.48
CA VAL A 41 -30.47 -15.85 7.09
C VAL A 41 -28.99 -16.25 6.97
N GLN A 42 -28.67 -17.54 7.12
CA GLN A 42 -27.31 -18.03 6.93
C GLN A 42 -26.85 -17.90 5.48
N GLU A 43 -27.69 -18.20 4.51
CA GLU A 43 -27.38 -18.04 3.10
C GLU A 43 -27.19 -16.57 2.72
N GLU A 44 -28.05 -15.70 3.23
CA GLU A 44 -27.94 -14.26 3.01
C GLU A 44 -26.66 -13.68 3.67
N ASN A 45 -26.34 -14.12 4.88
CA ASN A 45 -25.11 -13.72 5.57
C ASN A 45 -23.87 -14.17 4.78
N LYS A 46 -23.88 -15.39 4.24
CA LYS A 46 -22.80 -15.87 3.37
C LYS A 46 -22.67 -15.01 2.11
N LYS A 47 -23.77 -14.71 1.43
CA LYS A 47 -23.79 -13.83 0.24
C LYS A 47 -23.26 -12.43 0.56
N GLN A 48 -23.63 -11.87 1.71
CA GLN A 48 -23.11 -10.59 2.16
C GLN A 48 -21.62 -10.65 2.46
N GLN A 49 -21.15 -11.72 3.10
CA GLN A 49 -19.72 -11.92 3.36
C GLN A 49 -18.89 -12.06 2.07
N ASP A 50 -19.40 -12.81 1.11
CA ASP A 50 -18.76 -12.95 -0.20
C ASP A 50 -18.69 -11.60 -0.93
N LYS A 51 -19.76 -10.80 -0.84
CA LYS A 51 -19.78 -9.44 -1.40
C LYS A 51 -18.81 -8.49 -0.70
N ILE A 52 -18.70 -8.57 0.62
CA ILE A 52 -17.70 -7.81 1.39
C ILE A 52 -16.28 -8.19 0.95
N ASN A 53 -15.99 -9.47 0.81
CA ASN A 53 -14.68 -9.95 0.38
C ASN A 53 -14.36 -9.49 -1.06
N ALA A 54 -15.33 -9.52 -1.96
CA ALA A 54 -15.16 -9.02 -3.32
C ALA A 54 -14.88 -7.50 -3.34
N LEU A 55 -15.66 -6.72 -2.58
CA LEU A 55 -15.48 -5.28 -2.46
C LEU A 55 -14.13 -4.91 -1.79
N MET A 56 -13.69 -5.69 -0.82
CA MET A 56 -12.35 -5.50 -0.21
C MET A 56 -11.23 -5.74 -1.22
N THR A 57 -11.35 -6.77 -2.05
CA THR A 57 -10.39 -7.06 -3.11
C THR A 57 -10.37 -5.95 -4.14
N GLU A 58 -11.54 -5.52 -4.63
CA GLU A 58 -11.68 -4.41 -5.57
C GLU A 58 -11.09 -3.10 -5.01
N ASN A 59 -11.40 -2.77 -3.75
CA ASN A 59 -10.86 -1.59 -3.09
C ASN A 59 -9.33 -1.63 -2.98
N SER A 60 -8.77 -2.81 -2.70
CA SER A 60 -7.31 -2.99 -2.66
C SER A 60 -6.68 -2.79 -4.03
N THR A 61 -7.30 -3.32 -5.09
CA THR A 61 -6.85 -3.12 -6.48
C THR A 61 -6.91 -1.65 -6.88
N LEU A 62 -8.03 -0.97 -6.62
CA LEU A 62 -8.19 0.44 -6.91
C LEU A 62 -7.17 1.33 -6.18
N LYS A 63 -6.84 1.00 -4.93
CA LYS A 63 -5.77 1.69 -4.19
C LYS A 63 -4.39 1.52 -4.82
N LEU A 64 -4.08 0.32 -5.32
CA LEU A 64 -2.83 0.08 -6.04
C LEU A 64 -2.78 0.86 -7.36
N GLU A 65 -3.85 0.85 -8.13
CA GLU A 65 -3.95 1.62 -9.37
C GLU A 65 -3.82 3.14 -9.14
N GLN A 66 -4.44 3.64 -8.08
CA GLN A 66 -4.31 5.03 -7.66
C GLN A 66 -2.86 5.40 -7.32
N TYR A 67 -2.19 4.52 -6.55
CA TYR A 67 -0.77 4.71 -6.23
C TYR A 67 0.12 4.69 -7.48
N GLU A 68 -0.12 3.78 -8.43
CA GLU A 68 0.62 3.74 -9.69
C GLU A 68 0.38 4.99 -10.53
N LEU A 69 -0.86 5.48 -10.62
CA LEU A 69 -1.19 6.70 -11.33
C LEU A 69 -0.49 7.93 -10.73
N ASP A 70 -0.46 8.04 -9.42
CA ASP A 70 0.22 9.15 -8.74
C ASP A 70 1.75 9.09 -8.94
N ASN A 71 2.33 7.90 -8.96
CA ASN A 71 3.74 7.73 -9.28
C ASN A 71 4.05 8.11 -10.73
N LEU A 72 3.19 7.71 -11.69
CA LEU A 72 3.36 8.08 -13.09
C LEU A 72 3.26 9.61 -13.30
N ARG A 73 2.34 10.28 -12.61
CA ARG A 73 2.23 11.76 -12.64
C ARG A 73 3.51 12.43 -12.12
N LYS A 74 4.03 11.96 -10.98
CA LYS A 74 5.29 12.48 -10.42
C LYS A 74 6.48 12.26 -11.36
N LEU A 75 6.55 11.12 -12.03
CA LEU A 75 7.57 10.85 -13.05
C LEU A 75 7.43 11.76 -14.26
N TYR A 76 6.20 12.04 -14.69
CA TYR A 76 5.94 12.96 -15.80
C TYR A 76 6.34 14.39 -15.45
N GLU A 77 6.00 14.89 -14.26
CA GLU A 77 6.44 16.21 -13.77
C GLU A 77 7.96 16.32 -13.72
N LEU A 78 8.63 15.25 -13.24
CA LEU A 78 10.09 15.16 -13.20
C LEU A 78 10.68 15.16 -14.62
N ASP A 79 10.02 14.53 -15.58
CA ASP A 79 10.46 14.51 -16.97
C ASP A 79 10.38 15.91 -17.61
N GLN A 80 9.34 16.64 -17.32
CA GLN A 80 9.22 18.04 -17.78
C GLN A 80 10.25 18.97 -17.14
N LYS A 81 10.61 18.72 -15.87
CA LYS A 81 11.60 19.55 -15.16
C LYS A 81 13.01 19.43 -15.75
N TYR A 82 13.35 18.26 -16.31
CA TYR A 82 14.69 17.98 -16.85
C TYR A 82 14.65 17.47 -18.31
N PRO A 83 14.14 18.23 -19.28
CA PRO A 83 13.90 17.75 -20.63
C PRO A 83 15.18 17.40 -21.42
N SER A 84 16.31 18.02 -21.05
CA SER A 84 17.58 17.86 -21.75
C SER A 84 18.31 16.55 -21.45
N TYR A 85 17.89 15.81 -20.42
CA TYR A 85 18.55 14.59 -20.00
C TYR A 85 17.80 13.33 -20.44
N LYS A 86 18.52 12.40 -21.03
CA LYS A 86 17.96 11.06 -21.32
C LYS A 86 17.75 10.31 -20.00
N LYS A 87 16.52 9.92 -19.72
CA LYS A 87 16.10 9.24 -18.49
C LYS A 87 15.58 7.85 -18.76
N VAL A 88 15.70 6.98 -17.78
CA VAL A 88 15.14 5.63 -17.77
C VAL A 88 14.37 5.46 -16.47
N GLY A 89 13.08 5.16 -16.56
CA GLY A 89 12.26 4.85 -15.40
C GLY A 89 12.71 3.52 -14.77
N ALA A 90 12.90 3.53 -13.44
CA ALA A 90 13.31 2.35 -12.69
C ALA A 90 12.51 2.20 -11.41
N ARG A 91 12.39 0.96 -10.92
CA ARG A 91 11.73 0.61 -9.67
C ARG A 91 12.76 0.06 -8.69
N VAL A 92 12.64 0.43 -7.42
CA VAL A 92 13.43 -0.19 -6.36
C VAL A 92 12.90 -1.60 -6.09
N ILE A 93 13.77 -2.60 -6.22
CA ILE A 93 13.44 -4.02 -6.04
C ILE A 93 14.04 -4.65 -4.80
N ALA A 94 15.08 -4.05 -4.22
CA ALA A 94 15.66 -4.50 -2.97
C ALA A 94 16.31 -3.34 -2.21
N LYS A 95 16.40 -3.48 -0.90
CA LYS A 95 17.16 -2.61 0.00
C LYS A 95 18.05 -3.48 0.88
N ASP A 96 19.20 -2.96 1.27
CA ASP A 96 20.09 -3.65 2.20
C ASP A 96 19.45 -3.73 3.59
N ALA A 97 19.28 -4.94 4.13
CA ALA A 97 18.66 -5.16 5.44
C ALA A 97 19.50 -4.64 6.62
N GLY A 98 20.82 -4.58 6.47
CA GLY A 98 21.75 -4.10 7.51
C GLY A 98 21.97 -2.60 7.46
N ASN A 99 21.84 -1.99 6.30
CA ASN A 99 22.08 -0.56 6.07
C ASN A 99 21.14 0.01 5.01
N TRP A 100 19.85 -0.14 5.26
CA TRP A 100 18.78 0.10 4.29
C TRP A 100 18.64 1.56 3.81
N PHE A 101 19.32 2.48 4.48
CA PHE A 101 19.41 3.88 4.05
C PHE A 101 20.56 4.15 3.10
N SER A 102 21.60 3.29 3.06
CA SER A 102 22.82 3.53 2.31
C SER A 102 22.78 3.02 0.89
N THR A 103 22.16 1.84 0.66
CA THR A 103 22.13 1.23 -0.68
C THR A 103 20.78 0.60 -1.00
N PHE A 104 20.40 0.68 -2.26
CA PHE A 104 19.23 0.01 -2.80
C PHE A 104 19.49 -0.49 -4.22
N VAL A 105 18.69 -1.44 -4.67
CA VAL A 105 18.78 -2.05 -6.00
C VAL A 105 17.58 -1.64 -6.84
N ILE A 106 17.85 -1.28 -8.10
CA ILE A 106 16.84 -0.95 -9.09
C ILE A 106 16.75 -2.04 -10.17
N ASP A 107 15.57 -2.17 -10.80
CA ASP A 107 15.22 -3.16 -11.84
C ASP A 107 15.73 -2.79 -13.24
N LYS A 108 16.74 -1.96 -13.34
CA LYS A 108 17.37 -1.52 -14.58
C LYS A 108 18.86 -1.76 -14.52
N GLY A 109 19.42 -2.26 -15.64
CA GLY A 109 20.82 -2.63 -15.74
C GLY A 109 21.46 -2.25 -17.06
N LYS A 110 22.53 -2.95 -17.40
CA LYS A 110 23.28 -2.71 -18.64
C LYS A 110 22.40 -2.83 -19.89
N ASN A 111 21.43 -3.75 -19.90
CA ASN A 111 20.51 -3.95 -21.03
C ASN A 111 19.61 -2.73 -21.25
N ASP A 112 19.35 -1.94 -20.21
CA ASP A 112 18.54 -0.73 -20.25
C ASP A 112 19.38 0.54 -20.47
N GLY A 113 20.69 0.37 -20.67
CA GLY A 113 21.63 1.47 -20.90
C GLY A 113 22.16 2.14 -19.62
N ILE A 114 21.97 1.53 -18.46
CA ILE A 114 22.50 2.04 -17.18
C ILE A 114 24.02 1.84 -17.15
N LYS A 115 24.71 2.83 -16.62
CA LYS A 115 26.17 2.84 -16.39
C LYS A 115 26.49 3.24 -14.97
N VAL A 116 27.67 2.87 -14.48
CA VAL A 116 28.22 3.36 -13.21
C VAL A 116 28.33 4.87 -13.29
N ASP A 117 28.20 5.53 -12.17
CA ASP A 117 28.22 7.00 -11.97
C ASP A 117 27.00 7.74 -12.55
N MET A 118 25.96 7.03 -13.02
CA MET A 118 24.70 7.68 -13.35
C MET A 118 23.96 8.13 -12.11
N ASN A 119 23.41 9.34 -12.19
CA ASN A 119 22.57 9.92 -11.16
C ASN A 119 21.20 9.26 -11.13
N VAL A 120 20.65 9.05 -9.95
CA VAL A 120 19.28 8.58 -9.72
C VAL A 120 18.48 9.69 -9.06
N ILE A 121 17.37 10.07 -9.68
CA ILE A 121 16.51 11.17 -9.24
C ILE A 121 15.12 10.65 -8.88
N ALA A 122 14.53 11.19 -7.83
CA ALA A 122 13.15 10.93 -7.42
C ALA A 122 12.61 12.13 -6.62
N GLY A 123 11.30 12.35 -6.67
CA GLY A 123 10.67 13.41 -5.89
C GLY A 123 11.19 14.83 -6.19
N GLY A 124 11.80 15.03 -7.36
CA GLY A 124 12.33 16.33 -7.78
C GLY A 124 13.77 16.63 -7.38
N GLY A 125 14.50 15.65 -6.81
CA GLY A 125 15.89 15.81 -6.41
C GLY A 125 16.75 14.57 -6.65
N LEU A 126 18.06 14.72 -6.43
CA LEU A 126 19.04 13.63 -6.46
C LEU A 126 18.85 12.73 -5.24
N VAL A 127 18.70 11.44 -5.44
CA VAL A 127 18.56 10.44 -4.36
C VAL A 127 19.77 9.52 -4.24
N GLY A 128 20.59 9.40 -5.28
CA GLY A 128 21.76 8.54 -5.24
C GLY A 128 22.52 8.46 -6.55
N ILE A 129 23.56 7.64 -6.55
CA ILE A 129 24.45 7.40 -7.69
C ILE A 129 24.59 5.89 -7.89
N VAL A 130 24.57 5.43 -9.13
CA VAL A 130 24.78 4.03 -9.51
C VAL A 130 26.23 3.64 -9.26
N THR A 131 26.45 2.66 -8.39
CA THR A 131 27.80 2.17 -8.03
C THR A 131 28.16 0.83 -8.68
N HIS A 132 27.16 0.01 -9.00
CA HIS A 132 27.36 -1.27 -9.64
C HIS A 132 26.25 -1.55 -10.65
N VAL A 133 26.58 -2.14 -11.80
CA VAL A 133 25.64 -2.42 -12.88
C VAL A 133 25.70 -3.89 -13.25
N GLY A 134 24.61 -4.61 -13.00
CA GLY A 134 24.36 -5.95 -13.50
C GLY A 134 23.69 -5.94 -14.89
N LYS A 135 23.29 -7.11 -15.39
CA LYS A 135 22.61 -7.22 -16.68
C LYS A 135 21.24 -6.53 -16.70
N SER A 136 20.41 -6.81 -15.69
CA SER A 136 19.01 -6.34 -15.57
C SER A 136 18.72 -5.58 -14.28
N SER A 137 19.72 -5.34 -13.45
CA SER A 137 19.58 -4.60 -12.19
C SER A 137 20.85 -3.82 -11.90
N SER A 138 20.75 -2.78 -11.07
CA SER A 138 21.89 -1.98 -10.66
C SER A 138 21.79 -1.62 -9.18
N THR A 139 22.94 -1.47 -8.54
CA THR A 139 23.04 -1.00 -7.15
C THR A 139 23.28 0.49 -7.13
N VAL A 140 22.48 1.17 -6.33
CA VAL A 140 22.54 2.62 -6.13
C VAL A 140 22.99 2.90 -4.70
N ARG A 141 23.96 3.80 -4.52
CA ARG A 141 24.30 4.36 -3.23
C ARG A 141 23.51 5.63 -3.01
N ALA A 142 22.84 5.72 -1.87
CA ALA A 142 22.03 6.88 -1.53
C ALA A 142 22.93 8.13 -1.27
N ILE A 143 22.40 9.31 -1.56
CA ILE A 143 23.09 10.56 -1.31
C ILE A 143 23.39 10.79 0.18
N ILE A 144 22.59 10.19 1.05
CA ILE A 144 22.70 10.28 2.51
C ILE A 144 23.73 9.34 3.12
N ASP A 145 24.31 8.42 2.33
CA ASP A 145 25.39 7.53 2.80
C ASP A 145 26.64 8.34 3.19
N ASP A 146 27.21 8.04 4.36
CA ASP A 146 28.38 8.75 4.91
C ASP A 146 29.61 8.71 4.00
N LYS A 147 29.66 7.80 3.04
CA LYS A 147 30.73 7.67 2.05
C LYS A 147 30.44 8.42 0.75
N ASN A 148 29.30 9.08 0.66
CA ASN A 148 28.87 9.76 -0.57
C ASN A 148 29.21 11.25 -0.48
N LYS A 149 29.89 11.75 -1.52
CA LYS A 149 30.20 13.16 -1.70
C LYS A 149 29.76 13.58 -3.09
N VAL A 150 28.96 14.62 -3.17
CA VAL A 150 28.40 15.12 -4.43
C VAL A 150 28.82 16.57 -4.61
N SER A 151 29.47 16.87 -5.73
CA SER A 151 29.71 18.24 -6.12
C SER A 151 28.41 18.83 -6.67
N ALA A 152 28.05 19.99 -6.18
CA ALA A 152 26.85 20.70 -6.52
C ALA A 152 27.16 22.19 -6.74
N MET A 153 26.21 22.92 -7.28
CA MET A 153 26.30 24.36 -7.53
C MET A 153 25.00 25.02 -7.14
N LEU A 154 25.07 26.09 -6.37
CA LEU A 154 23.91 26.95 -6.14
C LEU A 154 23.51 27.65 -7.42
N LEU A 155 22.23 27.53 -7.80
CA LEU A 155 21.75 28.14 -9.03
C LEU A 155 21.66 29.68 -8.94
N SER A 156 21.47 30.21 -7.74
CA SER A 156 21.34 31.66 -7.49
C SER A 156 22.65 32.43 -7.63
N THR A 157 23.75 31.84 -7.13
CA THR A 157 25.07 32.49 -7.05
C THR A 157 26.11 31.89 -8.00
N SER A 158 25.81 30.71 -8.56
CA SER A 158 26.76 29.89 -9.34
C SER A 158 27.99 29.43 -8.54
N ASP A 159 27.91 29.45 -7.20
CA ASP A 159 28.98 28.97 -6.35
C ASP A 159 28.97 27.44 -6.22
N ASN A 160 30.18 26.87 -6.26
CA ASN A 160 30.35 25.43 -6.11
C ASN A 160 30.33 25.03 -4.64
N CYS A 161 29.61 23.98 -4.34
CA CYS A 161 29.56 23.38 -3.02
C CYS A 161 29.75 21.86 -3.09
N MET A 162 30.11 21.26 -1.97
CA MET A 162 30.16 19.81 -1.82
C MET A 162 29.16 19.39 -0.75
N ILE A 163 28.30 18.47 -1.13
CA ILE A 163 27.31 17.87 -0.26
C ILE A 163 27.90 16.55 0.22
N GLU A 164 27.96 16.36 1.53
CA GLU A 164 28.37 15.10 2.13
C GLU A 164 27.17 14.42 2.77
N GLY A 165 27.01 13.13 2.46
CA GLY A 165 26.04 12.29 3.15
C GLY A 165 26.40 12.17 4.62
N ASN A 166 25.40 12.29 5.49
CA ASN A 166 25.57 12.07 6.93
C ASN A 166 24.23 11.56 7.50
N LEU A 167 24.19 10.26 7.76
CA LEU A 167 22.99 9.61 8.26
C LEU A 167 22.58 10.14 9.64
N LYS A 168 23.55 10.47 10.50
CA LYS A 168 23.29 11.03 11.83
C LYS A 168 22.63 12.40 11.73
N THR A 169 23.18 13.29 10.93
CA THR A 169 22.59 14.62 10.67
C THR A 169 21.19 14.53 10.07
N LEU A 170 21.00 13.63 9.12
CA LEU A 170 19.68 13.42 8.54
C LEU A 170 18.65 12.95 9.59
N THR A 171 19.05 12.03 10.47
CA THR A 171 18.15 11.48 11.50
C THR A 171 17.83 12.49 12.58
N GLU A 172 18.80 13.29 13.01
CA GLU A 172 18.65 14.27 14.09
C GLU A 172 18.06 15.60 13.62
N LYS A 173 18.48 16.09 12.45
CA LYS A 173 18.12 17.44 11.95
C LYS A 173 17.21 17.42 10.73
N GLN A 174 16.95 16.24 10.12
CA GLN A 174 16.22 16.10 8.85
C GLN A 174 16.82 16.98 7.73
N ALA A 175 18.14 17.13 7.72
CA ALA A 175 18.86 17.99 6.80
C ALA A 175 20.13 17.30 6.28
N ILE A 176 20.60 17.72 5.12
CA ILE A 176 21.90 17.37 4.56
C ILE A 176 22.78 18.62 4.69
N GLU A 177 24.02 18.44 5.16
CA GLU A 177 24.95 19.54 5.39
C GLU A 177 25.88 19.74 4.18
N PHE A 178 26.22 21.00 3.91
CA PHE A 178 27.30 21.33 2.99
C PHE A 178 28.64 21.26 3.77
N SER A 179 29.56 20.43 3.29
CA SER A 179 30.90 20.37 3.90
C SER A 179 31.80 21.50 3.42
N ILE A 180 31.61 21.94 2.18
CA ILE A 180 32.35 23.04 1.57
C ILE A 180 31.40 23.90 0.80
N LEU A 181 31.17 25.10 1.20
CA LEU A 181 30.49 26.14 0.44
C LEU A 181 31.43 27.34 0.30
N LYS A 182 31.76 27.68 -0.94
CA LYS A 182 32.50 28.87 -1.26
C LYS A 182 31.55 29.96 -1.69
N ASP A 183 31.09 30.74 -0.74
CA ASP A 183 30.25 31.92 -0.99
C ASP A 183 31.03 33.19 -0.71
N GLU A 184 31.75 33.68 -1.71
CA GLU A 184 32.62 34.87 -1.59
C GLU A 184 31.81 36.15 -1.37
N LYS A 185 30.53 36.16 -1.72
CA LYS A 185 29.66 37.33 -1.63
C LYS A 185 28.62 37.26 -0.52
N ASN A 186 28.60 36.15 0.20
CA ASN A 186 27.62 35.85 1.26
C ASN A 186 26.13 36.07 0.79
N MET A 187 25.83 35.59 -0.41
CA MET A 187 24.54 35.77 -1.06
C MET A 187 23.66 34.53 -1.02
N ALA A 188 24.17 33.41 -0.50
CA ALA A 188 23.36 32.18 -0.35
C ALA A 188 22.25 32.39 0.67
N ALA A 189 21.03 32.04 0.30
CA ALA A 189 19.83 32.24 1.12
C ALA A 189 19.04 30.94 1.29
N VAL A 190 18.25 30.88 2.36
CA VAL A 190 17.33 29.76 2.59
C VAL A 190 16.28 29.74 1.48
N GLY A 191 16.18 28.60 0.80
CA GLY A 191 15.28 28.40 -0.35
C GLY A 191 15.99 28.39 -1.70
N ASP A 192 17.29 28.67 -1.74
CA ASP A 192 18.08 28.55 -2.96
C ASP A 192 18.14 27.08 -3.43
N GLN A 193 18.08 26.89 -4.76
CA GLN A 193 18.18 25.56 -5.36
C GLN A 193 19.64 25.19 -5.65
N VAL A 194 19.92 23.92 -5.45
CA VAL A 194 21.22 23.27 -5.65
C VAL A 194 21.11 22.25 -6.76
#